data_b47e47e5df7a3251790b7d5c62bc4b36
#
_entry.id   b47e47e5df7a3251790b7d5c62bc4b36
#
_cell.length_a   1.000
_cell.length_b   1.000
_cell.length_c   1.000
_cell.angle_alpha   90.00
_cell.angle_beta   90.00
_cell.angle_gamma   90.00
#
_symmetry.space_group_name_H-M   'P 1'
#
loop_
_entity.id
_entity.type
_entity.pdbx_description
1 polymer ?
#
loop_
_entity_poly.entity_id
_entity_poly.type
_entity_poly.pdbx_seq_one_letter_code
_entity_poly.pdbx_strand_id
1 'polypeptide(L)'
;MNAANPAVDASAQTGRYDPTALEQRWQESWKADGVDTTDEAGEKPGFFALSMFPYPSGSLHMGHVRNYVITDVIARVQRMRGHAVLHPMGWDAFGLPAENAAIERNVDPGEWTDRNIDQMRAQLDRLGLSIDWSREQATCLEHVNSRVPVIAGTGANS
;
A
#
# COMPACT_ATOMS: atom_id res chain seq x y z
N MET A 1 -14.61 23.10 11.65
CA MET A 1 -14.69 22.67 13.06
C MET A 1 -13.30 22.26 13.48
N ASN A 2 -12.72 22.99 14.44
CA ASN A 2 -11.35 22.77 14.88
C ASN A 2 -11.29 21.49 15.71
N ALA A 3 -10.72 20.40 15.17
CA ALA A 3 -10.39 19.24 15.97
C ALA A 3 -9.28 19.64 16.96
N ALA A 4 -9.61 19.62 18.23
CA ALA A 4 -8.67 19.91 19.31
C ALA A 4 -7.53 18.86 19.23
N ASN A 5 -6.33 19.34 18.94
CA ASN A 5 -5.09 18.60 19.09
C ASN A 5 -5.05 18.04 20.52
N PRO A 6 -5.02 16.71 20.76
CA PRO A 6 -4.92 16.20 22.11
C PRO A 6 -3.64 16.73 22.73
N ALA A 7 -3.79 17.48 23.81
CA ALA A 7 -2.68 18.07 24.53
C ALA A 7 -1.66 16.98 24.87
N VAL A 8 -0.46 17.13 24.36
CA VAL A 8 0.69 16.28 24.70
C VAL A 8 0.91 16.46 26.20
N ASP A 9 0.63 15.42 26.98
CA ASP A 9 0.92 15.41 28.41
C ASP A 9 2.44 15.53 28.61
N ALA A 10 2.90 16.73 28.89
CA ALA A 10 4.31 17.04 29.12
C ALA A 10 4.86 16.43 30.42
N SER A 11 4.02 15.81 31.26
CA SER A 11 4.41 15.27 32.56
C SER A 11 5.04 13.86 32.50
N ALA A 12 4.95 13.18 31.32
CA ALA A 12 5.44 11.80 31.17
C ALA A 12 6.87 11.70 30.61
N GLN A 13 7.59 12.79 30.38
CA GLN A 13 8.92 12.78 29.73
C GLN A 13 10.08 12.82 30.72
N THR A 14 10.18 11.84 31.61
CA THR A 14 11.44 11.51 32.29
C THR A 14 12.11 10.24 31.71
N GLY A 15 11.69 9.82 30.55
CA GLY A 15 12.18 8.61 29.87
C GLY A 15 13.04 8.92 28.65
N ARG A 16 13.98 8.03 28.37
CA ARG A 16 14.75 7.99 27.12
C ARG A 16 13.78 7.96 25.93
N TYR A 17 14.05 8.75 24.89
CA TYR A 17 13.30 8.73 23.63
C TYR A 17 13.19 7.30 23.08
N ASP A 18 11.96 6.79 22.95
CA ASP A 18 11.66 5.48 22.35
C ASP A 18 10.95 5.70 21.00
N PRO A 19 11.68 5.58 19.88
CA PRO A 19 11.09 5.77 18.57
C PRO A 19 9.99 4.75 18.26
N THR A 20 10.14 3.50 18.72
CA THR A 20 9.21 2.43 18.36
C THR A 20 7.80 2.69 18.92
N ALA A 21 7.72 3.04 20.21
CA ALA A 21 6.44 3.38 20.83
C ALA A 21 5.82 4.65 20.24
N LEU A 22 6.64 5.63 19.87
CA LEU A 22 6.19 6.87 19.28
C LEU A 22 5.67 6.66 17.85
N GLU A 23 6.38 5.90 17.05
CA GLU A 23 6.00 5.54 15.67
C GLU A 23 4.67 4.81 15.66
N GLN A 24 4.50 3.79 16.48
CA GLN A 24 3.26 3.04 16.58
C GLN A 24 2.07 3.94 16.92
N ARG A 25 2.21 4.79 17.95
CA ARG A 25 1.17 5.73 18.36
C ARG A 25 0.74 6.67 17.22
N TRP A 26 1.70 7.20 16.46
CA TRP A 26 1.41 8.08 15.34
C TRP A 26 0.76 7.35 14.17
N GLN A 27 1.22 6.16 13.84
CA GLN A 27 0.59 5.34 12.79
C GLN A 27 -0.87 5.00 13.13
N GLU A 28 -1.16 4.66 14.39
CA GLU A 28 -2.53 4.43 14.87
C GLU A 28 -3.39 5.70 14.76
N SER A 29 -2.85 6.86 15.14
CA SER A 29 -3.55 8.14 15.00
C SER A 29 -3.85 8.47 13.54
N TRP A 30 -2.88 8.33 12.64
CA TRP A 30 -3.09 8.60 11.22
C TRP A 30 -4.12 7.67 10.59
N LYS A 31 -4.13 6.39 10.97
CA LYS A 31 -5.16 5.44 10.53
C LYS A 31 -6.55 5.85 11.04
N ALA A 32 -6.66 6.23 12.30
CA ALA A 32 -7.92 6.68 12.89
C ALA A 32 -8.47 7.96 12.23
N ASP A 33 -7.58 8.89 11.89
CA ASP A 33 -7.92 10.16 11.24
C ASP A 33 -8.14 10.00 9.72
N GLY A 34 -7.86 8.85 9.13
CA GLY A 34 -8.01 8.56 7.70
C GLY A 34 -7.14 9.45 6.80
N VAL A 35 -5.96 9.91 7.28
CA VAL A 35 -5.09 10.85 6.57
C VAL A 35 -4.60 10.34 5.22
N ASP A 36 -4.54 9.03 5.05
CA ASP A 36 -4.04 8.37 3.85
C ASP A 36 -5.16 7.97 2.87
N THR A 37 -6.42 8.11 3.30
CA THR A 37 -7.59 7.80 2.46
C THR A 37 -7.82 8.88 1.42
N THR A 38 -8.13 8.47 0.20
CA THR A 38 -8.36 9.38 -0.91
C THR A 38 -9.72 10.07 -0.80
N ASP A 39 -9.74 11.41 -0.79
CA ASP A 39 -10.97 12.20 -0.88
C ASP A 39 -11.41 12.34 -2.34
N GLU A 40 -12.32 11.48 -2.79
CA GLU A 40 -12.84 11.51 -4.17
C GLU A 40 -13.97 12.53 -4.38
N ALA A 41 -14.65 12.90 -3.31
CA ALA A 41 -15.81 13.80 -3.39
C ALA A 41 -15.43 15.29 -3.28
N GLY A 42 -14.15 15.58 -2.99
CA GLY A 42 -13.64 16.92 -2.75
C GLY A 42 -13.38 17.71 -4.05
N GLU A 43 -13.27 19.03 -3.90
CA GLU A 43 -12.94 19.95 -5.00
C GLU A 43 -11.42 20.06 -5.26
N LYS A 44 -10.62 19.32 -4.51
CA LYS A 44 -9.14 19.36 -4.63
C LYS A 44 -8.67 18.75 -5.95
N PRO A 45 -7.65 19.31 -6.59
CA PRO A 45 -7.07 18.70 -7.78
C PRO A 45 -6.53 17.30 -7.44
N GLY A 46 -6.86 16.32 -8.30
CA GLY A 46 -6.43 14.94 -8.12
C GLY A 46 -4.93 14.75 -8.43
N PHE A 47 -4.29 13.84 -7.68
CA PHE A 47 -2.93 13.39 -7.97
C PHE A 47 -2.84 11.88 -7.77
N PHE A 48 -2.30 11.16 -8.76
CA PHE A 48 -2.13 9.71 -8.70
C PHE A 48 -0.66 9.36 -8.43
N ALA A 49 -0.37 8.85 -7.24
CA ALA A 49 0.95 8.40 -6.83
C ALA A 49 1.04 6.88 -7.00
N LEU A 50 1.55 6.42 -8.13
CA LEU A 50 1.65 5.01 -8.46
C LEU A 50 3.09 4.52 -8.39
N SER A 51 3.31 3.40 -7.71
CA SER A 51 4.53 2.61 -7.77
C SER A 51 4.28 1.24 -8.39
N MET A 52 5.35 0.60 -8.87
CA MET A 52 5.27 -0.75 -9.41
C MET A 52 4.85 -1.74 -8.31
N PHE A 53 3.88 -2.60 -8.61
CA PHE A 53 3.39 -3.62 -7.70
C PHE A 53 4.44 -4.70 -7.47
N PRO A 54 4.58 -5.22 -6.24
CA PRO A 54 5.46 -6.34 -5.97
C PRO A 54 4.80 -7.66 -6.35
N TYR A 55 5.62 -8.65 -6.69
CA TYR A 55 5.20 -10.04 -6.67
C TYR A 55 5.15 -10.52 -5.21
N PRO A 56 4.06 -11.18 -4.78
CA PRO A 56 3.97 -11.73 -3.42
C PRO A 56 4.75 -13.04 -3.30
N SER A 57 6.07 -12.97 -3.44
CA SER A 57 6.97 -14.14 -3.48
C SER A 57 7.77 -14.36 -2.21
N GLY A 58 7.49 -13.60 -1.15
CA GLY A 58 8.18 -13.72 0.14
C GLY A 58 8.28 -12.41 0.90
N SER A 59 9.46 -12.06 1.40
CA SER A 59 9.68 -10.83 2.17
C SER A 59 10.10 -9.67 1.28
N LEU A 60 9.78 -8.45 1.71
CA LEU A 60 10.33 -7.24 1.10
C LEU A 60 11.86 -7.19 1.25
N HIS A 61 12.49 -6.57 0.28
CA HIS A 61 13.92 -6.27 0.31
C HIS A 61 14.17 -4.77 0.07
N MET A 62 15.41 -4.32 0.23
CA MET A 62 15.77 -2.89 0.12
C MET A 62 15.37 -2.25 -1.22
N GLY A 63 15.27 -3.01 -2.30
CA GLY A 63 14.77 -2.54 -3.59
C GLY A 63 13.29 -2.10 -3.51
N HIS A 64 12.46 -2.87 -2.81
CA HIS A 64 11.07 -2.51 -2.54
C HIS A 64 10.99 -1.26 -1.66
N VAL A 65 11.77 -1.22 -0.57
CA VAL A 65 11.81 -0.05 0.34
C VAL A 65 12.14 1.22 -0.44
N ARG A 66 13.19 1.19 -1.28
CA ARG A 66 13.57 2.33 -2.11
C ARG A 66 12.43 2.78 -3.02
N ASN A 67 11.79 1.85 -3.73
CA ASN A 67 10.72 2.16 -4.67
C ASN A 67 9.53 2.83 -3.97
N TYR A 68 9.06 2.22 -2.88
CA TYR A 68 7.84 2.69 -2.19
C TYR A 68 8.06 3.95 -1.37
N VAL A 69 9.22 4.10 -0.72
CA VAL A 69 9.53 5.33 0.02
C VAL A 69 9.62 6.55 -0.90
N ILE A 70 10.18 6.41 -2.11
CA ILE A 70 10.22 7.53 -3.07
C ILE A 70 8.80 7.96 -3.45
N THR A 71 7.93 7.01 -3.77
CA THR A 71 6.53 7.30 -4.12
C THR A 71 5.77 7.88 -2.92
N ASP A 72 6.00 7.37 -1.73
CA ASP A 72 5.39 7.87 -0.49
C ASP A 72 5.76 9.33 -0.20
N VAL A 73 7.03 9.68 -0.36
CA VAL A 73 7.48 11.09 -0.22
C VAL A 73 6.75 11.99 -1.21
N ILE A 74 6.61 11.58 -2.46
CA ILE A 74 5.87 12.33 -3.48
C ILE A 74 4.39 12.48 -3.07
N ALA A 75 3.75 11.39 -2.65
CA ALA A 75 2.36 11.39 -2.20
C ALA A 75 2.13 12.37 -1.04
N ARG A 76 2.98 12.32 -0.02
CA ARG A 76 2.91 13.23 1.14
C ARG A 76 3.12 14.69 0.74
N VAL A 77 4.10 14.98 -0.11
CA VAL A 77 4.33 16.34 -0.61
C VAL A 77 3.11 16.87 -1.37
N GLN A 78 2.48 16.05 -2.20
CA GLN A 78 1.29 16.47 -2.93
C GLN A 78 0.08 16.69 -2.02
N ARG A 79 -0.12 15.86 -0.98
CA ARG A 79 -1.15 16.11 0.05
C ARG A 79 -0.90 17.44 0.76
N MET A 80 0.34 17.75 1.15
CA MET A 80 0.70 19.04 1.77
C MET A 80 0.49 20.22 0.82
N ARG A 81 0.54 20.01 -0.49
CA ARG A 81 0.23 21.02 -1.51
C ARG A 81 -1.27 21.16 -1.79
N GLY A 82 -2.12 20.42 -1.10
CA GLY A 82 -3.57 20.51 -1.21
C GLY A 82 -4.20 19.62 -2.28
N HIS A 83 -3.50 18.63 -2.81
CA HIS A 83 -4.08 17.66 -3.74
C HIS A 83 -4.85 16.55 -3.02
N ALA A 84 -5.92 16.05 -3.67
CA ALA A 84 -6.50 14.76 -3.34
C ALA A 84 -5.61 13.68 -3.95
N VAL A 85 -4.89 12.93 -3.09
CA VAL A 85 -3.87 11.98 -3.56
C VAL A 85 -4.39 10.56 -3.47
N LEU A 86 -4.48 9.88 -4.60
CA LEU A 86 -4.68 8.44 -4.68
C LEU A 86 -3.29 7.77 -4.66
N HIS A 87 -2.98 7.07 -3.57
CA HIS A 87 -1.74 6.30 -3.39
C HIS A 87 -2.09 4.84 -3.09
N PRO A 88 -2.48 4.05 -4.11
CA PRO A 88 -2.90 2.67 -3.92
C PRO A 88 -1.69 1.73 -3.80
N MET A 89 -1.95 0.52 -3.31
CA MET A 89 -1.05 -0.61 -3.40
C MET A 89 -1.74 -1.77 -4.10
N GLY A 90 -0.94 -2.61 -4.73
CA GLY A 90 -1.43 -3.83 -5.34
C GLY A 90 -0.39 -4.95 -5.28
N TRP A 91 -0.81 -6.13 -5.73
CA TRP A 91 0.00 -7.34 -5.75
C TRP A 91 -0.08 -7.96 -7.13
N ASP A 92 1.07 -8.17 -7.75
CA ASP A 92 1.17 -8.92 -8.98
C ASP A 92 1.18 -10.42 -8.64
N ALA A 93 -0.01 -10.92 -8.31
CA ALA A 93 -0.24 -12.20 -7.67
C ALA A 93 -0.61 -13.33 -8.65
N PHE A 94 -0.58 -13.05 -9.95
CA PHE A 94 -0.95 -14.02 -10.99
C PHE A 94 0.27 -14.44 -11.80
N GLY A 95 0.48 -15.77 -11.93
CA GLY A 95 1.46 -16.33 -12.86
C GLY A 95 2.40 -17.39 -12.27
N LEU A 96 3.22 -17.95 -13.15
CA LEU A 96 4.14 -19.06 -12.90
C LEU A 96 5.06 -18.93 -11.67
N PRO A 97 5.58 -17.75 -11.28
CA PRO A 97 6.47 -17.67 -10.13
C PRO A 97 5.81 -18.10 -8.82
N ALA A 98 4.54 -17.74 -8.61
CA ALA A 98 3.80 -18.14 -7.42
C ALA A 98 3.44 -19.63 -7.46
N GLU A 99 3.02 -20.12 -8.63
CA GLU A 99 2.68 -21.53 -8.84
C GLU A 99 3.89 -22.44 -8.65
N ASN A 100 5.04 -22.12 -9.25
CA ASN A 100 6.26 -22.89 -9.10
C ASN A 100 6.75 -22.92 -7.65
N ALA A 101 6.72 -21.79 -6.95
CA ALA A 101 7.11 -21.73 -5.54
C ALA A 101 6.20 -22.57 -4.63
N ALA A 102 4.91 -22.63 -4.95
CA ALA A 102 3.95 -23.45 -4.23
C ALA A 102 4.14 -24.95 -4.50
N ILE A 103 4.39 -25.34 -5.76
CA ILE A 103 4.70 -26.71 -6.15
C ILE A 103 5.96 -27.21 -5.45
N GLU A 104 7.05 -26.44 -5.46
CA GLU A 104 8.30 -26.80 -4.78
C GLU A 104 8.11 -27.04 -3.27
N ARG A 105 7.16 -26.37 -2.65
CA ARG A 105 6.86 -26.45 -1.21
C ARG A 105 5.70 -27.36 -0.88
N ASN A 106 5.06 -27.95 -1.88
CA ASN A 106 3.89 -28.81 -1.77
C ASN A 106 2.75 -28.14 -0.96
N VAL A 107 2.46 -26.87 -1.29
CA VAL A 107 1.38 -26.06 -0.71
C VAL A 107 0.45 -25.59 -1.82
N ASP A 108 -0.78 -25.22 -1.45
CA ASP A 108 -1.71 -24.60 -2.40
C ASP A 108 -1.19 -23.23 -2.86
N PRO A 109 -1.19 -22.94 -4.18
CA PRO A 109 -0.69 -21.66 -4.70
C PRO A 109 -1.47 -20.44 -4.17
N GLY A 110 -2.77 -20.56 -3.97
CA GLY A 110 -3.60 -19.49 -3.41
C GLY A 110 -3.22 -19.19 -1.98
N GLU A 111 -3.17 -20.22 -1.12
CA GLU A 111 -2.75 -20.06 0.28
C GLU A 111 -1.32 -19.51 0.41
N TRP A 112 -0.42 -19.93 -0.48
CA TRP A 112 0.94 -19.41 -0.51
C TRP A 112 0.97 -17.92 -0.84
N THR A 113 0.21 -17.52 -1.84
CA THR A 113 0.09 -16.14 -2.30
C THR A 113 -0.49 -15.25 -1.21
N ASP A 114 -1.61 -15.66 -0.60
CA ASP A 114 -2.29 -14.91 0.46
C ASP A 114 -1.38 -14.68 1.67
N ARG A 115 -0.68 -15.72 2.12
CA ARG A 115 0.30 -15.60 3.22
C ARG A 115 1.41 -14.61 2.92
N ASN A 116 1.92 -14.61 1.69
CA ASN A 116 2.95 -13.67 1.29
C ASN A 116 2.42 -12.24 1.21
N ILE A 117 1.21 -12.03 0.71
CA ILE A 117 0.54 -10.72 0.72
C ILE A 117 0.42 -10.20 2.15
N ASP A 118 -0.11 -11.00 3.07
CA ASP A 118 -0.27 -10.60 4.46
C ASP A 118 1.07 -10.25 5.11
N GLN A 119 2.10 -11.05 4.87
CA GLN A 119 3.45 -10.78 5.37
C GLN A 119 4.03 -9.47 4.83
N MET A 120 3.95 -9.26 3.52
CA MET A 120 4.48 -8.07 2.87
C MET A 120 3.68 -6.82 3.26
N ARG A 121 2.35 -6.93 3.40
CA ARG A 121 1.50 -5.86 3.90
C ARG A 121 1.92 -5.43 5.31
N ALA A 122 2.11 -6.39 6.22
CA ALA A 122 2.58 -6.09 7.57
C ALA A 122 3.96 -5.39 7.59
N GLN A 123 4.84 -5.74 6.65
CA GLN A 123 6.14 -5.07 6.49
C GLN A 123 5.99 -3.63 5.97
N LEU A 124 5.09 -3.39 4.99
CA LEU A 124 4.80 -2.04 4.48
C LEU A 124 4.14 -1.16 5.54
N ASP A 125 3.19 -1.72 6.30
CA ASP A 125 2.55 -1.04 7.42
C ASP A 125 3.59 -0.58 8.45
N ARG A 126 4.55 -1.44 8.75
CA ARG A 126 5.61 -1.11 9.70
C ARG A 126 6.54 0.01 9.21
N LEU A 127 6.69 0.19 7.91
CA LEU A 127 7.41 1.33 7.32
C LEU A 127 6.64 2.65 7.46
N GLY A 128 5.35 2.60 7.81
CA GLY A 128 4.50 3.78 7.98
C GLY A 128 4.24 4.53 6.69
N LEU A 129 4.16 3.83 5.56
CA LEU A 129 3.86 4.44 4.26
C LEU A 129 2.41 4.91 4.19
N SER A 130 2.18 6.03 3.53
CA SER A 130 0.85 6.64 3.39
C SER A 130 0.03 6.02 2.26
N ILE A 131 -0.15 4.71 2.33
CA ILE A 131 -0.88 3.92 1.33
C ILE A 131 -2.37 3.92 1.67
N ASP A 132 -3.20 4.16 0.66
CA ASP A 132 -4.65 3.98 0.76
C ASP A 132 -5.00 2.49 0.59
N TRP A 133 -5.00 1.75 1.69
CA TRP A 133 -5.32 0.32 1.71
C TRP A 133 -6.76 0.00 1.33
N SER A 134 -7.66 0.98 1.34
CA SER A 134 -9.04 0.78 0.84
C SER A 134 -9.08 0.56 -0.67
N ARG A 135 -7.99 0.89 -1.36
CA ARG A 135 -7.79 0.75 -2.81
C ARG A 135 -6.80 -0.36 -3.18
N GLU A 136 -6.56 -1.27 -2.25
CA GLU A 136 -5.73 -2.43 -2.50
C GLU A 136 -6.31 -3.34 -3.58
N GLN A 137 -5.45 -3.84 -4.48
CA GLN A 137 -5.83 -4.74 -5.56
C GLN A 137 -4.84 -5.92 -5.66
N ALA A 138 -5.33 -7.08 -6.05
CA ALA A 138 -4.48 -8.21 -6.40
C ALA A 138 -4.88 -8.73 -7.79
N THR A 139 -3.91 -8.98 -8.65
CA THR A 139 -4.17 -9.40 -10.05
C THR A 139 -4.82 -10.77 -10.15
N CYS A 140 -4.77 -11.59 -9.11
CA CYS A 140 -5.46 -12.88 -9.03
C CYS A 140 -6.97 -12.76 -8.72
N LEU A 141 -7.47 -11.58 -8.33
CA LEU A 141 -8.88 -11.40 -8.03
C LEU A 141 -9.72 -11.36 -9.31
N GLU A 142 -10.80 -12.11 -9.33
CA GLU A 142 -11.68 -12.27 -10.50
C GLU A 142 -12.20 -10.92 -11.02
N HIS A 143 -12.60 -10.01 -10.14
CA HIS A 143 -13.13 -8.71 -10.53
C HIS A 143 -12.07 -7.79 -11.18
N VAL A 144 -10.79 -7.97 -10.89
CA VAL A 144 -9.70 -7.23 -11.55
C VAL A 144 -9.55 -7.74 -12.98
N ASN A 145 -9.52 -9.06 -13.16
CA ASN A 145 -9.38 -9.67 -14.48
C ASN A 145 -10.58 -9.40 -15.40
N SER A 146 -11.79 -9.32 -14.85
CA SER A 146 -13.00 -9.03 -15.62
C SER A 146 -13.11 -7.59 -16.12
N ARG A 147 -12.36 -6.66 -15.55
CA ARG A 147 -12.36 -5.23 -15.92
C ARG A 147 -11.23 -4.84 -16.88
N VAL A 148 -10.26 -5.69 -17.07
CA VAL A 148 -9.23 -5.47 -18.10
C VAL A 148 -9.86 -5.80 -19.44
N PRO A 149 -10.15 -4.83 -20.34
CA PRO A 149 -10.59 -5.13 -21.66
C PRO A 149 -9.48 -5.93 -22.33
N VAL A 150 -9.77 -7.18 -22.67
CA VAL A 150 -8.93 -7.94 -23.58
C VAL A 150 -8.95 -7.17 -24.89
N ILE A 151 -7.89 -6.43 -25.17
CA ILE A 151 -7.65 -5.92 -26.50
C ILE A 151 -7.34 -7.17 -27.32
N ALA A 152 -8.40 -7.83 -27.76
CA ALA A 152 -8.29 -8.86 -28.77
C ALA A 152 -7.67 -8.16 -29.97
N GLY A 153 -6.40 -8.45 -30.24
CA GLY A 153 -5.74 -8.01 -31.43
C GLY A 153 -6.56 -8.49 -32.61
N THR A 154 -7.30 -7.61 -33.22
CA THR A 154 -7.83 -7.82 -34.56
C THR A 154 -6.64 -7.85 -35.49
N GLY A 155 -6.01 -9.00 -35.58
CA GLY A 155 -5.12 -9.32 -36.68
C GLY A 155 -5.95 -9.31 -37.96
N ALA A 156 -6.00 -8.17 -38.60
CA ALA A 156 -6.46 -8.11 -39.97
C ALA A 156 -5.40 -8.82 -40.81
N ASN A 157 -5.67 -10.07 -41.15
CA ASN A 157 -5.04 -10.71 -42.31
C ASN A 157 -5.69 -10.15 -43.55
N SER A 158 -4.94 -9.43 -44.30
CA SER A 158 -5.16 -9.24 -45.77
C SER A 158 -3.85 -9.51 -46.47
#